data_384da173ad84c28e993e7328be524e48
#
_entry.id   384da173ad84c28e993e7328be524e48
#
_cell.length_a   1.000
_cell.length_b   1.000
_cell.length_c   1.000
_cell.angle_alpha   90.00
_cell.angle_beta   90.00
_cell.angle_gamma   90.00
#
_symmetry.space_group_name_H-M   'P 1'
#
loop_
_entity.id
_entity.type
_entity.pdbx_description
1 polymer ?
#
loop_
_entity_poly.entity_id
_entity_poly.type
_entity_poly.pdbx_seq_one_letter_code
_entity_poly.pdbx_strand_id
1 'polypeptide(L)'
;NKVVGVIRFGSPTINSKPRNNYFNEVIPLSKINQEFVMGFNIVPVQPFGFNYLGGKLLALLASSNELKRQFDEKYNTDLNYFETTSLYGTTKGVSMYDGLKPFLRHVGDTESNFLPLFHDEYFRKMFWWFNDNANNGERLISADKSSKKLKIQTKMISIIRNSLKGYPKLDEFNLCIENAKKLTEKKRFYISKFGYEPEDVIEWWKKKASKRYEKLKNEGKLRTELELWKVDSK
;
A
#
# COMPACT_ATOMS: atom_id res chain seq x y z
N ASN A 1 -28.66 4.08 9.22
CA ASN A 1 -27.18 3.99 9.17
C ASN A 1 -26.71 3.96 7.73
N LYS A 2 -25.63 4.71 7.41
CA LYS A 2 -25.03 4.74 6.08
C LYS A 2 -23.55 4.41 6.19
N VAL A 3 -23.05 3.59 5.28
CA VAL A 3 -21.60 3.31 5.17
C VAL A 3 -20.90 4.54 4.65
N VAL A 4 -19.89 5.03 5.36
CA VAL A 4 -19.09 6.21 4.96
C VAL A 4 -17.79 5.84 4.26
N GLY A 5 -17.37 4.58 4.34
CA GLY A 5 -16.19 4.07 3.67
C GLY A 5 -15.79 2.69 4.15
N VAL A 6 -14.70 2.18 3.58
CA VAL A 6 -14.13 0.86 3.88
C VAL A 6 -12.63 0.99 4.11
N ILE A 7 -12.12 0.26 5.10
CA ILE A 7 -10.69 0.12 5.37
C ILE A 7 -10.35 -1.37 5.38
N ARG A 8 -9.30 -1.73 4.64
CA ARG A 8 -8.73 -3.08 4.72
C ARG A 8 -7.51 -3.07 5.62
N PHE A 9 -7.54 -3.86 6.67
CA PHE A 9 -6.42 -4.05 7.58
C PHE A 9 -5.72 -5.39 7.37
N GLY A 10 -4.49 -5.49 7.85
CA GLY A 10 -3.73 -6.72 7.89
C GLY A 10 -2.37 -6.52 8.56
N SER A 11 -1.59 -7.60 8.65
CA SER A 11 -0.23 -7.53 9.17
C SER A 11 0.65 -6.66 8.29
N PRO A 12 1.50 -5.80 8.86
CA PRO A 12 2.40 -4.94 8.11
C PRO A 12 3.42 -5.72 7.27
N THR A 13 4.07 -5.01 6.35
CA THR A 13 5.23 -5.55 5.64
C THR A 13 6.34 -5.89 6.65
N ILE A 14 6.87 -7.11 6.62
CA ILE A 14 7.84 -7.62 7.59
C ILE A 14 9.09 -6.71 7.65
N ASN A 15 9.65 -6.35 6.52
CA ASN A 15 10.81 -5.47 6.46
C ASN A 15 10.43 -4.16 5.74
N SER A 16 10.30 -3.09 6.51
CA SER A 16 10.00 -1.75 6.02
C SER A 16 11.12 -0.79 6.44
N LYS A 17 11.91 -0.32 5.47
CA LYS A 17 13.02 0.60 5.71
C LYS A 17 12.58 1.87 6.47
N PRO A 18 11.49 2.57 6.10
CA PRO A 18 11.06 3.76 6.84
C PRO A 18 10.66 3.45 8.28
N ARG A 19 10.02 2.31 8.57
CA ARG A 19 9.73 1.89 9.94
C ARG A 19 11.02 1.62 10.71
N ASN A 20 11.92 0.82 10.14
CA ASN A 20 13.17 0.46 10.80
C ASN A 20 14.02 1.70 11.11
N ASN A 21 14.08 2.66 10.18
CA ASN A 21 14.77 3.92 10.42
C ASN A 21 14.10 4.77 11.52
N TYR A 22 12.76 4.76 11.59
CA TYR A 22 12.02 5.50 12.62
C TYR A 22 12.30 4.95 14.04
N PHE A 23 12.42 3.63 14.18
CA PHE A 23 12.70 2.97 15.45
C PHE A 23 14.21 2.74 15.71
N ASN A 24 15.08 3.04 14.73
CA ASN A 24 16.50 2.72 14.74
C ASN A 24 16.82 1.23 14.99
N GLU A 25 15.89 0.35 14.62
CA GLU A 25 16.04 -1.10 14.76
C GLU A 25 15.26 -1.87 13.69
N VAL A 26 15.68 -3.11 13.43
CA VAL A 26 14.87 -4.06 12.64
C VAL A 26 13.93 -4.79 13.60
N ILE A 27 12.65 -4.46 13.52
CA ILE A 27 11.65 -5.00 14.44
C ILE A 27 11.42 -6.49 14.15
N PRO A 28 11.51 -7.38 15.15
CA PRO A 28 11.27 -8.81 14.99
C PRO A 28 9.84 -9.12 14.54
N LEU A 29 9.66 -10.19 13.76
CA LEU A 29 8.35 -10.59 13.23
C LEU A 29 7.31 -10.83 14.32
N SER A 30 7.70 -11.40 15.46
CA SER A 30 6.82 -11.60 16.60
C SER A 30 6.24 -10.27 17.11
N LYS A 31 7.10 -9.26 17.26
CA LYS A 31 6.70 -7.92 17.68
C LYS A 31 5.84 -7.22 16.63
N ILE A 32 6.17 -7.37 15.34
CA ILE A 32 5.35 -6.82 14.25
C ILE A 32 3.92 -7.36 14.30
N ASN A 33 3.76 -8.66 14.47
CA ASN A 33 2.44 -9.29 14.51
C ASN A 33 1.64 -8.94 15.77
N GLN A 34 2.31 -8.62 16.86
CA GLN A 34 1.69 -8.32 18.14
C GLN A 34 1.34 -6.85 18.31
N GLU A 35 2.23 -5.96 17.84
CA GLU A 35 2.14 -4.54 18.18
C GLU A 35 1.75 -3.63 16.99
N PHE A 36 1.72 -4.15 15.77
CA PHE A 36 1.50 -3.32 14.58
C PHE A 36 0.34 -3.82 13.73
N VAL A 37 -0.43 -2.87 13.19
CA VAL A 37 -1.47 -3.13 12.18
C VAL A 37 -1.30 -2.16 11.02
N MET A 38 -1.53 -2.63 9.80
CA MET A 38 -1.44 -1.80 8.59
C MET A 38 -2.79 -1.67 7.89
N GLY A 39 -3.16 -0.42 7.57
CA GLY A 39 -4.26 -0.09 6.67
C GLY A 39 -3.77 -0.07 5.22
N PHE A 40 -4.22 -1.04 4.42
CA PHE A 40 -3.80 -1.17 3.02
C PHE A 40 -4.65 -0.34 2.07
N ASN A 41 -5.96 -0.36 2.25
CA ASN A 41 -6.90 0.35 1.43
C ASN A 41 -7.81 1.20 2.33
N ILE A 42 -7.80 2.50 2.14
CA ILE A 42 -8.63 3.45 2.87
C ILE A 42 -9.47 4.19 1.84
N VAL A 43 -10.72 3.75 1.67
CA VAL A 43 -11.60 4.20 0.58
C VAL A 43 -12.89 4.78 1.14
N PRO A 44 -13.07 6.10 1.09
CA PRO A 44 -14.33 6.74 1.48
C PRO A 44 -15.38 6.60 0.38
N VAL A 45 -16.65 6.55 0.76
CA VAL A 45 -17.77 6.64 -0.18
C VAL A 45 -17.85 8.05 -0.76
N GLN A 46 -18.16 8.18 -2.05
CA GLN A 46 -18.38 9.46 -2.69
C GLN A 46 -19.89 9.83 -2.65
N PRO A 47 -20.26 11.11 -2.61
CA PRO A 47 -19.41 12.29 -2.63
C PRO A 47 -18.80 12.70 -1.25
N PHE A 48 -19.09 11.94 -0.19
CA PHE A 48 -18.61 12.21 1.17
C PHE A 48 -17.08 12.34 1.23
N GLY A 49 -16.37 11.43 0.58
CA GLY A 49 -14.92 11.41 0.54
C GLY A 49 -14.32 12.72 0.03
N PHE A 50 -14.86 13.26 -1.06
CA PHE A 50 -14.39 14.49 -1.68
C PHE A 50 -14.84 15.74 -0.90
N ASN A 51 -16.15 15.84 -0.59
CA ASN A 51 -16.72 17.04 0.01
C ASN A 51 -16.26 17.27 1.45
N TYR A 52 -16.08 16.19 2.22
CA TYR A 52 -15.85 16.25 3.66
C TYR A 52 -14.52 15.66 4.12
N LEU A 53 -13.56 15.46 3.21
CA LEU A 53 -12.28 14.82 3.56
C LEU A 53 -12.47 13.41 4.17
N GLY A 54 -13.42 12.63 3.65
CA GLY A 54 -13.77 11.33 4.23
C GLY A 54 -12.60 10.35 4.32
N GLY A 55 -11.66 10.35 3.35
CA GLY A 55 -10.45 9.53 3.43
C GLY A 55 -9.55 9.89 4.62
N LYS A 56 -9.53 11.17 5.03
CA LYS A 56 -8.81 11.60 6.24
C LYS A 56 -9.50 11.13 7.50
N LEU A 57 -10.84 11.21 7.54
CA LEU A 57 -11.61 10.66 8.66
C LEU A 57 -11.32 9.17 8.85
N LEU A 58 -11.37 8.39 7.78
CA LEU A 58 -11.11 6.95 7.86
C LEU A 58 -9.70 6.66 8.37
N ALA A 59 -8.68 7.39 7.90
CA ALA A 59 -7.31 7.23 8.38
C ALA A 59 -7.15 7.59 9.86
N LEU A 60 -7.85 8.63 10.32
CA LEU A 60 -7.87 9.04 11.73
C LEU A 60 -8.58 7.99 12.61
N LEU A 61 -9.74 7.50 12.19
CA LEU A 61 -10.43 6.42 12.90
C LEU A 61 -9.60 5.14 12.98
N ALA A 62 -8.87 4.83 11.90
CA ALA A 62 -7.94 3.70 11.87
C ALA A 62 -6.76 3.84 12.84
N SER A 63 -6.46 5.06 13.29
CA SER A 63 -5.40 5.33 14.27
C SER A 63 -5.93 5.58 15.69
N SER A 64 -7.23 5.39 15.92
CA SER A 64 -7.87 5.61 17.23
C SER A 64 -7.84 4.35 18.11
N ASN A 65 -7.99 4.56 19.41
CA ASN A 65 -8.05 3.50 20.42
C ASN A 65 -9.18 2.49 20.19
N GLU A 66 -10.26 2.88 19.49
CA GLU A 66 -11.34 1.95 19.16
C GLU A 66 -10.86 0.82 18.26
N LEU A 67 -10.04 1.12 17.24
CA LEU A 67 -9.45 0.07 16.42
C LEU A 67 -8.54 -0.85 17.24
N LYS A 68 -7.71 -0.27 18.11
CA LYS A 68 -6.86 -1.04 19.02
C LYS A 68 -7.70 -2.01 19.85
N ARG A 69 -8.73 -1.54 20.53
CA ARG A 69 -9.61 -2.38 21.38
C ARG A 69 -10.21 -3.54 20.59
N GLN A 70 -10.80 -3.27 19.43
CA GLN A 70 -11.42 -4.31 18.59
C GLN A 70 -10.43 -5.35 18.08
N PHE A 71 -9.22 -4.94 17.73
CA PHE A 71 -8.18 -5.86 17.24
C PHE A 71 -7.58 -6.68 18.38
N ASP A 72 -7.26 -6.04 19.50
CA ASP A 72 -6.68 -6.72 20.66
C ASP A 72 -7.64 -7.79 21.19
N GLU A 73 -8.94 -7.47 21.29
CA GLU A 73 -9.97 -8.42 21.70
C GLU A 73 -10.10 -9.59 20.69
N LYS A 74 -10.16 -9.27 19.39
CA LYS A 74 -10.44 -10.27 18.36
C LYS A 74 -9.26 -11.17 18.05
N TYR A 75 -8.03 -10.64 18.09
CA TYR A 75 -6.83 -11.35 17.63
C TYR A 75 -5.82 -11.61 18.73
N ASN A 76 -6.14 -11.26 19.97
CA ASN A 76 -5.24 -11.37 21.13
C ASN A 76 -3.90 -10.70 20.88
N THR A 77 -3.95 -9.45 20.39
CA THR A 77 -2.80 -8.59 20.14
C THR A 77 -2.65 -7.56 21.25
N ASP A 78 -1.55 -6.81 21.25
CA ASP A 78 -1.36 -5.59 22.04
C ASP A 78 -0.85 -4.50 21.11
N LEU A 79 -1.76 -3.96 20.30
CA LEU A 79 -1.42 -3.02 19.25
C LEU A 79 -0.92 -1.69 19.84
N ASN A 80 0.26 -1.28 19.44
CA ASN A 80 0.85 0.02 19.78
C ASN A 80 0.88 0.98 18.60
N TYR A 81 0.92 0.45 17.37
CA TYR A 81 1.13 1.27 16.17
C TYR A 81 0.20 0.89 15.03
N PHE A 82 -0.34 1.93 14.38
CA PHE A 82 -1.00 1.84 13.09
C PHE A 82 -0.08 2.35 11.99
N GLU A 83 -0.01 1.64 10.88
CA GLU A 83 0.78 2.01 9.70
C GLU A 83 -0.09 2.14 8.45
N THR A 84 0.28 3.02 7.56
CA THR A 84 -0.30 3.09 6.21
C THR A 84 0.67 3.72 5.22
N THR A 85 0.38 3.52 3.93
CA THR A 85 1.15 4.13 2.85
C THR A 85 0.26 4.93 1.91
N SER A 86 0.82 5.94 1.25
CA SER A 86 0.12 6.74 0.25
C SER A 86 1.00 7.01 -0.96
N LEU A 87 0.42 6.90 -2.16
CA LEU A 87 1.05 7.34 -3.41
C LEU A 87 1.02 8.87 -3.57
N TYR A 88 0.14 9.55 -2.82
CA TYR A 88 0.02 11.00 -2.86
C TYR A 88 1.18 11.66 -2.12
N GLY A 89 1.76 12.67 -2.75
CA GLY A 89 2.92 13.39 -2.23
C GLY A 89 4.28 12.84 -2.68
N THR A 90 4.27 11.77 -3.51
CA THR A 90 5.43 11.26 -4.24
C THR A 90 5.11 11.19 -5.73
N THR A 91 4.43 10.11 -6.15
CA THR A 91 4.08 9.84 -7.56
C THR A 91 2.81 10.58 -7.99
N LYS A 92 1.91 10.87 -7.07
CA LYS A 92 0.61 11.51 -7.32
C LYS A 92 0.44 12.76 -6.47
N GLY A 93 0.31 13.91 -7.11
CA GLY A 93 -0.16 15.17 -6.53
C GLY A 93 0.29 15.50 -5.10
N VAL A 94 -0.57 16.22 -4.39
CA VAL A 94 -0.29 16.68 -3.02
C VAL A 94 -0.51 15.56 -2.00
N SER A 95 0.33 15.52 -0.97
CA SER A 95 0.23 14.57 0.13
C SER A 95 -1.16 14.55 0.78
N MET A 96 -1.68 13.34 0.98
CA MET A 96 -3.00 13.16 1.57
C MET A 96 -2.99 13.29 3.10
N TYR A 97 -1.94 12.81 3.77
CA TYR A 97 -1.92 12.63 5.23
C TYR A 97 -0.93 13.52 5.98
N ASP A 98 -0.07 14.30 5.33
CA ASP A 98 0.92 15.17 6.01
C ASP A 98 0.27 16.17 6.97
N GLY A 99 -0.94 16.63 6.66
CA GLY A 99 -1.71 17.54 7.51
C GLY A 99 -2.46 16.87 8.66
N LEU A 100 -2.27 15.58 8.92
CA LEU A 100 -2.94 14.85 10.00
C LEU A 100 -2.13 14.79 11.31
N LYS A 101 -1.07 15.59 11.42
CA LYS A 101 -0.35 15.72 12.69
C LYS A 101 -1.28 16.28 13.78
N PRO A 102 -1.19 15.78 15.03
CA PRO A 102 -0.18 14.84 15.56
C PRO A 102 -0.53 13.36 15.35
N PHE A 103 -1.70 13.02 14.80
CA PHE A 103 -2.24 11.66 14.75
C PHE A 103 -1.44 10.73 13.82
N LEU A 104 -1.13 11.17 12.60
CA LEU A 104 -0.27 10.44 11.66
C LEU A 104 0.99 11.24 11.35
N ARG A 105 2.13 10.55 11.37
CA ARG A 105 3.44 11.13 11.04
C ARG A 105 4.00 10.47 9.80
N HIS A 106 4.44 11.27 8.83
CA HIS A 106 5.29 10.80 7.74
C HIS A 106 6.68 10.49 8.29
N VAL A 107 7.17 9.28 8.09
CA VAL A 107 8.44 8.80 8.64
C VAL A 107 9.43 8.36 7.57
N GLY A 108 9.09 8.56 6.30
CA GLY A 108 9.94 8.26 5.16
C GLY A 108 9.14 7.70 3.99
N ASP A 109 9.83 7.39 2.92
CA ASP A 109 9.23 6.83 1.72
C ASP A 109 9.63 5.36 1.56
N THR A 110 8.71 4.55 1.06
CA THR A 110 9.01 3.16 0.75
C THR A 110 9.94 3.11 -0.47
N GLU A 111 10.96 2.29 -0.39
CA GLU A 111 11.75 1.91 -1.55
C GLU A 111 11.33 0.51 -1.97
N SER A 112 10.80 0.38 -3.17
CA SER A 112 10.52 -0.94 -3.72
C SER A 112 11.70 -1.38 -4.58
N ASN A 113 12.35 -2.45 -4.15
CA ASN A 113 13.37 -3.15 -4.94
C ASN A 113 12.74 -4.23 -5.84
N PHE A 114 11.41 -4.36 -5.83
CA PHE A 114 10.71 -5.34 -6.63
C PHE A 114 10.44 -4.79 -8.03
N LEU A 115 10.65 -5.64 -9.01
CA LEU A 115 10.19 -5.36 -10.36
C LEU A 115 8.67 -5.27 -10.40
N PRO A 116 8.10 -4.33 -11.20
CA PRO A 116 6.68 -4.36 -11.48
C PRO A 116 6.30 -5.72 -12.08
N LEU A 117 5.08 -6.16 -11.81
CA LEU A 117 4.58 -7.38 -12.43
C LEU A 117 4.44 -7.18 -13.93
N PHE A 118 4.92 -8.14 -14.71
CA PHE A 118 4.68 -8.16 -16.14
C PHE A 118 3.18 -8.22 -16.44
N HIS A 119 2.78 -7.61 -17.53
CA HIS A 119 1.43 -7.74 -18.05
C HIS A 119 1.06 -9.23 -18.17
N ASP A 120 -0.20 -9.57 -17.91
CA ASP A 120 -0.64 -10.96 -17.79
C ASP A 120 -0.34 -11.81 -19.02
N GLU A 121 -0.45 -11.26 -20.21
CA GLU A 121 -0.16 -11.95 -21.45
C GLU A 121 1.32 -12.38 -21.54
N TYR A 122 2.24 -11.45 -21.33
CA TYR A 122 3.67 -11.73 -21.36
C TYR A 122 4.11 -12.67 -20.23
N PHE A 123 3.53 -12.46 -19.03
CA PHE A 123 3.80 -13.33 -17.91
C PHE A 123 3.37 -14.77 -18.21
N ARG A 124 2.19 -15.00 -18.81
CA ARG A 124 1.71 -16.34 -19.15
C ARG A 124 2.57 -16.98 -20.23
N LYS A 125 2.89 -16.26 -21.31
CA LYS A 125 3.78 -16.76 -22.38
C LYS A 125 5.12 -17.20 -21.82
N MET A 126 5.76 -16.39 -20.99
CA MET A 126 7.01 -16.73 -20.32
C MET A 126 6.85 -17.93 -19.38
N PHE A 127 5.80 -17.95 -18.56
CA PHE A 127 5.56 -19.02 -17.61
C PHE A 127 5.43 -20.39 -18.29
N TRP A 128 4.63 -20.48 -19.35
CA TRP A 128 4.47 -21.71 -20.12
C TRP A 128 5.77 -22.12 -20.80
N TRP A 129 6.45 -21.18 -21.46
CA TRP A 129 7.73 -21.47 -22.11
C TRP A 129 8.77 -22.02 -21.12
N PHE A 130 8.89 -21.42 -19.93
CA PHE A 130 9.82 -21.88 -18.92
C PHE A 130 9.46 -23.24 -18.33
N ASN A 131 8.17 -23.56 -18.20
CA ASN A 131 7.76 -24.87 -17.72
C ASN A 131 8.04 -25.98 -18.77
N ASP A 132 7.96 -25.64 -20.07
CA ASP A 132 8.14 -26.61 -21.14
C ASP A 132 9.62 -26.80 -21.53
N ASN A 133 10.45 -25.76 -21.38
CA ASN A 133 11.80 -25.74 -21.95
C ASN A 133 12.93 -25.50 -20.93
N ALA A 134 12.63 -25.12 -19.72
CA ALA A 134 13.65 -24.84 -18.71
C ALA A 134 13.77 -25.96 -17.67
N ASN A 135 14.94 -26.10 -17.05
CA ASN A 135 15.20 -27.05 -15.97
C ASN A 135 15.13 -28.54 -16.35
N ASN A 136 15.57 -28.94 -17.54
CA ASN A 136 15.56 -30.35 -17.96
C ASN A 136 14.17 -31.04 -17.85
N GLY A 137 13.10 -30.31 -18.12
CA GLY A 137 11.73 -30.80 -18.02
C GLY A 137 11.09 -30.68 -16.62
N GLU A 138 11.82 -30.21 -15.64
CA GLU A 138 11.23 -29.88 -14.34
C GLU A 138 10.39 -28.61 -14.40
N ARG A 139 9.23 -28.64 -13.74
CA ARG A 139 8.38 -27.47 -13.62
C ARG A 139 9.10 -26.36 -12.84
N LEU A 140 8.94 -25.14 -13.28
CA LEU A 140 9.48 -23.95 -12.61
C LEU A 140 9.08 -23.87 -11.14
N ILE A 141 7.88 -24.39 -10.84
CA ILE A 141 7.31 -24.51 -9.50
C ILE A 141 6.58 -25.86 -9.44
N SER A 142 6.84 -26.63 -8.39
CA SER A 142 6.16 -27.89 -8.17
C SER A 142 4.64 -27.69 -8.08
N ALA A 143 3.86 -28.64 -8.61
CA ALA A 143 2.39 -28.55 -8.73
C ALA A 143 1.67 -28.42 -7.37
N ASP A 144 2.31 -28.88 -6.31
CA ASP A 144 1.83 -28.85 -4.92
C ASP A 144 2.04 -27.51 -4.21
N LYS A 145 2.78 -26.56 -4.82
CA LYS A 145 3.10 -25.27 -4.21
C LYS A 145 2.42 -24.12 -4.94
N SER A 146 1.49 -23.46 -4.25
CA SER A 146 1.00 -22.16 -4.68
C SER A 146 2.09 -21.10 -4.48
N SER A 147 2.56 -20.49 -5.55
CA SER A 147 3.52 -19.41 -5.48
C SER A 147 2.94 -18.12 -6.04
N LYS A 148 3.21 -17.02 -5.33
CA LYS A 148 2.81 -15.68 -5.78
C LYS A 148 3.47 -15.37 -7.13
N LYS A 149 2.73 -14.75 -8.04
CA LYS A 149 3.18 -14.32 -9.38
C LYS A 149 4.54 -13.61 -9.36
N LEU A 150 4.78 -12.75 -8.36
CA LEU A 150 6.06 -12.05 -8.19
C LEU A 150 7.24 -13.01 -7.95
N LYS A 151 7.06 -14.06 -7.16
CA LYS A 151 8.11 -15.06 -6.92
C LYS A 151 8.45 -15.85 -8.19
N ILE A 152 7.43 -16.22 -8.95
CA ILE A 152 7.58 -16.90 -10.24
C ILE A 152 8.37 -16.01 -11.20
N GLN A 153 7.96 -14.75 -11.35
CA GLN A 153 8.64 -13.77 -12.20
C GLN A 153 10.11 -13.58 -11.80
N THR A 154 10.39 -13.47 -10.49
CA THR A 154 11.75 -13.32 -9.97
C THR A 154 12.61 -14.54 -10.32
N LYS A 155 12.05 -15.76 -10.25
CA LYS A 155 12.74 -16.99 -10.61
C LYS A 155 13.05 -17.03 -12.13
N MET A 156 12.08 -16.68 -12.98
CA MET A 156 12.29 -16.58 -14.42
C MET A 156 13.42 -15.60 -14.79
N ILE A 157 13.41 -14.40 -14.19
CA ILE A 157 14.45 -13.39 -14.40
C ILE A 157 15.83 -13.88 -13.95
N SER A 158 15.89 -14.61 -12.83
CA SER A 158 17.15 -15.20 -12.35
C SER A 158 17.71 -16.25 -13.32
N ILE A 159 16.84 -17.09 -13.88
CA ILE A 159 17.25 -18.09 -14.90
C ILE A 159 17.78 -17.38 -16.15
N ILE A 160 17.07 -16.37 -16.68
CA ILE A 160 17.52 -15.59 -17.83
C ILE A 160 18.89 -14.98 -17.56
N ARG A 161 19.07 -14.32 -16.42
CA ARG A 161 20.35 -13.69 -16.04
C ARG A 161 21.49 -14.70 -15.98
N ASN A 162 21.23 -15.89 -15.41
CA ASN A 162 22.24 -16.94 -15.34
C ASN A 162 22.58 -17.51 -16.72
N SER A 163 21.61 -17.68 -17.61
CA SER A 163 21.81 -18.16 -18.97
C SER A 163 22.56 -17.15 -19.85
N LEU A 164 22.53 -15.87 -19.52
CA LEU A 164 23.23 -14.81 -20.25
C LEU A 164 24.66 -14.59 -19.75
N LYS A 165 25.13 -15.32 -18.73
CA LYS A 165 26.52 -15.18 -18.25
C LYS A 165 27.51 -15.52 -19.38
N GLY A 166 28.44 -14.61 -19.60
CA GLY A 166 29.44 -14.73 -20.68
C GLY A 166 28.97 -14.23 -22.05
N TYR A 167 27.72 -13.75 -22.17
CA TYR A 167 27.21 -13.17 -23.42
C TYR A 167 27.12 -11.63 -23.32
N PRO A 168 27.38 -10.90 -24.42
CA PRO A 168 27.30 -9.42 -24.43
C PRO A 168 25.94 -8.86 -24.03
N LYS A 169 24.86 -9.61 -24.23
CA LYS A 169 23.47 -9.21 -23.86
C LYS A 169 23.19 -9.16 -22.37
N LEU A 170 24.08 -9.65 -21.52
CA LEU A 170 23.89 -9.62 -20.08
C LEU A 170 23.80 -8.18 -19.54
N ASP A 171 24.66 -7.29 -20.03
CA ASP A 171 24.67 -5.89 -19.57
C ASP A 171 23.40 -5.15 -20.00
N GLU A 172 22.97 -5.35 -21.26
CA GLU A 172 21.69 -4.82 -21.73
C GLU A 172 20.51 -5.31 -20.89
N PHE A 173 20.46 -6.61 -20.62
CA PHE A 173 19.43 -7.20 -19.77
C PHE A 173 19.43 -6.62 -18.35
N ASN A 174 20.60 -6.49 -17.74
CA ASN A 174 20.71 -5.89 -16.40
C ASN A 174 20.27 -4.43 -16.40
N LEU A 175 20.63 -3.66 -17.41
CA LEU A 175 20.20 -2.27 -17.56
C LEU A 175 18.67 -2.17 -17.70
N CYS A 176 18.04 -3.03 -18.49
CA CYS A 176 16.57 -3.11 -18.60
C CYS A 176 15.91 -3.40 -17.24
N ILE A 177 16.46 -4.35 -16.49
CA ILE A 177 15.97 -4.68 -15.14
C ILE A 177 16.10 -3.49 -14.18
N GLU A 178 17.23 -2.80 -14.16
CA GLU A 178 17.44 -1.63 -13.30
C GLU A 178 16.50 -0.46 -13.70
N ASN A 179 16.30 -0.24 -14.99
CA ASN A 179 15.34 0.77 -15.45
C ASN A 179 13.89 0.40 -15.07
N ALA A 180 13.51 -0.87 -15.17
CA ALA A 180 12.20 -1.34 -14.75
C ALA A 180 11.98 -1.17 -13.23
N LYS A 181 13.01 -1.36 -12.41
CA LYS A 181 12.95 -1.08 -10.97
C LYS A 181 12.70 0.40 -10.65
N LYS A 182 13.23 1.31 -11.48
CA LYS A 182 13.00 2.76 -11.30
C LYS A 182 11.54 3.15 -11.54
N LEU A 183 10.75 2.32 -12.26
CA LEU A 183 9.32 2.53 -12.47
C LEU A 183 8.48 2.16 -11.25
N THR A 184 9.09 1.58 -10.20
CA THR A 184 8.37 1.23 -8.98
C THR A 184 7.95 2.50 -8.25
N GLU A 185 6.65 2.61 -7.99
CA GLU A 185 6.09 3.75 -7.30
C GLU A 185 6.58 3.82 -5.86
N LYS A 186 7.26 4.91 -5.50
CA LYS A 186 7.54 5.25 -4.10
C LYS A 186 6.24 5.65 -3.43
N LYS A 187 6.06 5.20 -2.18
CA LYS A 187 4.89 5.55 -1.35
C LYS A 187 5.36 6.23 -0.09
N ARG A 188 4.71 7.31 0.27
CA ARG A 188 4.90 7.91 1.58
C ARG A 188 4.43 6.94 2.65
N PHE A 189 5.25 6.76 3.68
CA PHE A 189 4.98 5.84 4.77
C PHE A 189 4.62 6.63 6.04
N TYR A 190 3.52 6.25 6.65
CA TYR A 190 2.98 6.94 7.83
C TYR A 190 2.85 5.98 8.99
N ILE A 191 3.17 6.49 10.19
CA ILE A 191 2.97 5.78 11.46
C ILE A 191 2.12 6.66 12.38
N SER A 192 1.26 6.01 13.15
CA SER A 192 0.55 6.55 14.30
C SER A 192 0.80 5.65 15.50
N LYS A 193 1.06 6.24 16.66
CA LYS A 193 0.97 5.53 17.94
C LYS A 193 -0.47 5.65 18.44
N PHE A 194 -1.07 4.54 18.84
CA PHE A 194 -2.39 4.57 19.48
C PHE A 194 -2.36 5.39 20.77
N GLY A 195 -3.46 6.03 21.12
CA GLY A 195 -3.56 6.90 22.29
C GLY A 195 -4.62 7.99 22.17
N TYR A 196 -5.33 8.04 21.04
CA TYR A 196 -6.42 9.01 20.81
C TYR A 196 -7.76 8.31 20.79
N GLU A 197 -8.76 8.90 21.45
CA GLU A 197 -10.13 8.39 21.40
C GLU A 197 -10.81 8.78 20.06
N PRO A 198 -11.81 8.01 19.60
CA PRO A 198 -12.55 8.33 18.38
C PRO A 198 -13.13 9.73 18.37
N GLU A 199 -13.63 10.20 19.51
CA GLU A 199 -14.25 11.50 19.68
C GLU A 199 -13.26 12.64 19.38
N ASP A 200 -12.03 12.52 19.87
CA ASP A 200 -10.98 13.53 19.65
C ASP A 200 -10.63 13.67 18.16
N VAL A 201 -10.46 12.53 17.47
CA VAL A 201 -10.13 12.53 16.06
C VAL A 201 -11.29 13.00 15.19
N ILE A 202 -12.52 12.67 15.56
CA ILE A 202 -13.74 13.12 14.87
C ILE A 202 -13.93 14.63 15.05
N GLU A 203 -13.73 15.16 16.24
CA GLU A 203 -13.85 16.60 16.49
C GLU A 203 -12.80 17.40 15.69
N TRP A 204 -11.57 16.92 15.70
CA TRP A 204 -10.51 17.53 14.88
C TRP A 204 -10.86 17.49 13.40
N TRP A 205 -11.33 16.35 12.89
CA TRP A 205 -11.75 16.19 11.51
C TRP A 205 -12.92 17.10 11.15
N LYS A 206 -13.96 17.20 11.99
CA LYS A 206 -15.13 18.07 11.78
C LYS A 206 -14.70 19.51 11.49
N LYS A 207 -13.79 20.07 12.28
CA LYS A 207 -13.25 21.42 12.08
C LYS A 207 -12.63 21.62 10.69
N LYS A 208 -11.92 20.61 10.17
CA LYS A 208 -11.29 20.67 8.84
C LYS A 208 -12.30 20.39 7.71
N ALA A 209 -13.19 19.44 7.91
CA ALA A 209 -14.22 19.06 6.97
C ALA A 209 -15.22 20.19 6.72
N SER A 210 -15.65 20.90 7.77
CA SER A 210 -16.53 22.06 7.65
C SER A 210 -15.90 23.18 6.83
N LYS A 211 -14.63 23.52 7.11
CA LYS A 211 -13.90 24.52 6.30
C LYS A 211 -13.80 24.11 4.83
N ARG A 212 -13.54 22.84 4.57
CA ARG A 212 -13.50 22.31 3.21
C ARG A 212 -14.85 22.40 2.52
N TYR A 213 -15.91 21.99 3.21
CA TYR A 213 -17.27 22.01 2.68
C TYR A 213 -17.70 23.43 2.31
N GLU A 214 -17.54 24.41 3.21
CA GLU A 214 -17.88 25.81 2.93
C GLU A 214 -17.07 26.38 1.76
N LYS A 215 -15.78 26.07 1.68
CA LYS A 215 -14.96 26.47 0.55
C LYS A 215 -15.52 25.92 -0.78
N LEU A 216 -15.81 24.62 -0.83
CA LEU A 216 -16.35 23.96 -2.05
C LEU A 216 -17.73 24.50 -2.41
N LYS A 217 -18.56 24.77 -1.41
CA LYS A 217 -19.89 25.39 -1.59
C LYS A 217 -19.78 26.75 -2.23
N ASN A 218 -18.93 27.62 -1.69
CA ASN A 218 -18.72 28.99 -2.19
C ASN A 218 -18.10 29.01 -3.60
N GLU A 219 -17.29 28.00 -3.94
CA GLU A 219 -16.69 27.84 -5.27
C GLU A 219 -17.59 27.10 -6.26
N GLY A 220 -18.80 26.66 -5.89
CA GLY A 220 -19.71 25.87 -6.72
C GLY A 220 -19.14 24.48 -7.10
N LYS A 221 -18.24 23.93 -6.29
CA LYS A 221 -17.52 22.66 -6.58
C LYS A 221 -17.97 21.47 -5.74
N LEU A 222 -19.10 21.60 -5.03
CA LEU A 222 -19.65 20.46 -4.31
C LEU A 222 -20.06 19.36 -5.30
N ARG A 223 -19.69 18.14 -4.99
CA ARG A 223 -20.16 16.97 -5.73
C ARG A 223 -21.46 16.49 -5.10
N THR A 224 -22.51 16.39 -5.91
CA THR A 224 -23.87 15.96 -5.49
C THR A 224 -24.17 14.54 -5.91
N GLU A 225 -23.51 14.06 -6.94
CA GLU A 225 -23.72 12.73 -7.51
C GLU A 225 -22.46 11.87 -7.43
N LEU A 226 -22.66 10.55 -7.35
CA LEU A 226 -21.60 9.57 -7.60
C LEU A 226 -21.22 9.63 -9.08
N GLU A 227 -19.99 10.02 -9.37
CA GLU A 227 -19.44 9.77 -10.69
C GLU A 227 -19.31 8.26 -10.85
N LEU A 228 -20.22 7.65 -11.58
CA LEU A 228 -20.09 6.26 -11.98
C LEU A 228 -18.84 6.13 -12.85
N TRP A 229 -18.01 5.16 -12.51
CA TRP A 229 -16.88 4.79 -13.35
C TRP A 229 -17.40 4.36 -14.71
N LYS A 230 -17.20 5.19 -15.72
CA LYS A 230 -17.46 4.79 -17.11
C LYS A 230 -16.31 3.88 -17.52
N VAL A 231 -16.59 2.60 -17.62
CA VAL A 231 -15.71 1.68 -18.34
C VAL A 231 -15.85 2.12 -19.80
N ASP A 232 -14.80 2.73 -20.35
CA ASP A 232 -14.73 2.97 -21.77
C ASP A 232 -14.86 1.62 -22.46
N SER A 233 -16.00 1.39 -23.08
CA SER A 233 -16.20 0.24 -23.95
C SER A 233 -15.28 0.41 -25.15
N LYS A 234 -14.14 -0.28 -25.12
CA LYS A 234 -13.34 -0.53 -26.31
C LYS A 234 -13.84 -1.77 -27.00
#